data_b41ea146811b8760837bb3fee73d4eac
#
_entry.id   b41ea146811b8760837bb3fee73d4eac
#
_cell.length_a   1.000
_cell.length_b   1.000
_cell.length_c   1.000
_cell.angle_alpha   90.00
_cell.angle_beta   90.00
_cell.angle_gamma   90.00
#
_symmetry.space_group_name_H-M   'P 1'
#
loop_
_entity.id
_entity.type
_entity.pdbx_description
1 polymer ?
#
loop_
_entity_poly.entity_id
_entity_poly.type
_entity_poly.pdbx_seq_one_letter_code
_entity_poly.pdbx_strand_id
1 'polypeptide(L)'
;TANVSKVYFSSNMFLNHAATNPVFSFLSSVGDNENYAEAYPFFEEERRKTLFEELRGNRPGADAGTPRLLRSDRPNVVLILLESFGRTIMDETVNGEPVMPNMQRFKREGVWFENFFANSFRTDRGQVAVLCGFPAQTTMSIMKLPRKSATLPSLARSLGREGYRSVFMYGGDLNFTNQASFMYSTGWEELIWQKDMQLDAPTSKWGYADDVVVDLFGDEVEALGREEQPFLAGLLTLSSHEPFEVPFAKFDDKLLNAMAFSDAQIGRLIDRLRESPVWDNLLVVLVADHGYPYPYDLAYNAPLRHRIPMIWLGGALATASRTVDTYASQIDICATLLAQMGLPHDEFDYSKNIFGATPPHKFGYYCFSDGFGVIDADGETVYDNTGETVLSQTGPQSERLEWGKAMLQPTYEDIGRR
;
A
#
# COMPACT_ATOMS: atom_id res chain seq x y z
N THR A 1 -10.85 17.86 -12.21
CA THR A 1 -11.27 16.96 -13.31
C THR A 1 -12.52 16.21 -12.89
N ALA A 2 -13.49 16.04 -13.81
CA ALA A 2 -14.68 15.24 -13.56
C ALA A 2 -14.30 13.76 -13.65
N ASN A 3 -14.67 12.98 -12.61
CA ASN A 3 -14.51 11.53 -12.59
C ASN A 3 -15.68 10.88 -11.84
N VAL A 4 -15.79 9.55 -11.87
CA VAL A 4 -16.93 8.81 -11.28
C VAL A 4 -16.98 8.89 -9.75
N SER A 5 -15.87 9.12 -9.07
CA SER A 5 -15.85 9.25 -7.60
C SER A 5 -16.76 10.34 -7.08
N LYS A 6 -17.05 11.39 -7.87
CA LYS A 6 -17.95 12.48 -7.48
C LYS A 6 -19.41 12.04 -7.23
N VAL A 7 -19.79 10.89 -7.75
CA VAL A 7 -21.14 10.34 -7.61
C VAL A 7 -21.15 9.02 -6.82
N TYR A 8 -19.98 8.55 -6.38
CA TYR A 8 -19.86 7.40 -5.49
C TYR A 8 -19.99 7.88 -4.04
N PHE A 9 -20.98 7.36 -3.33
CA PHE A 9 -21.32 7.82 -1.97
C PHE A 9 -21.76 6.67 -1.04
N SER A 10 -21.78 5.43 -1.53
CA SER A 10 -22.28 4.28 -0.79
C SER A 10 -21.49 3.01 -1.10
N SER A 11 -21.42 2.11 -0.14
CA SER A 11 -20.96 0.74 -0.34
C SER A 11 -21.91 -0.08 -1.22
N ASN A 12 -23.17 0.37 -1.37
CA ASN A 12 -24.12 -0.22 -2.32
C ASN A 12 -23.82 0.27 -3.75
N MET A 13 -23.16 -0.57 -4.52
CA MET A 13 -22.72 -0.24 -5.89
C MET A 13 -23.87 0.09 -6.84
N PHE A 14 -25.07 -0.50 -6.63
CA PHE A 14 -26.25 -0.16 -7.44
C PHE A 14 -26.61 1.33 -7.34
N LEU A 15 -26.57 1.89 -6.13
CA LEU A 15 -26.84 3.32 -5.90
C LEU A 15 -25.80 4.22 -6.60
N ASN A 16 -24.54 3.85 -6.53
CA ASN A 16 -23.46 4.58 -7.20
C ASN A 16 -23.60 4.55 -8.73
N HIS A 17 -23.92 3.38 -9.29
CA HIS A 17 -24.17 3.24 -10.73
C HIS A 17 -25.41 4.00 -11.19
N ALA A 18 -26.50 3.97 -10.40
CA ALA A 18 -27.72 4.73 -10.70
C ALA A 18 -27.49 6.25 -10.67
N ALA A 19 -26.56 6.73 -9.84
CA ALA A 19 -26.18 8.15 -9.78
C ALA A 19 -25.24 8.57 -10.92
N THR A 20 -24.63 7.62 -11.62
CA THR A 20 -23.67 7.91 -12.69
C THR A 20 -24.40 8.34 -13.97
N ASN A 21 -24.05 9.51 -14.52
CA ASN A 21 -24.61 9.97 -15.78
C ASN A 21 -24.22 9.03 -16.94
N PRO A 22 -25.17 8.43 -17.67
CA PRO A 22 -24.89 7.46 -18.73
C PRO A 22 -24.10 8.05 -19.91
N VAL A 23 -24.30 9.33 -20.24
CA VAL A 23 -23.53 10.01 -21.30
C VAL A 23 -22.08 10.20 -20.88
N PHE A 24 -21.85 10.59 -19.63
CA PHE A 24 -20.50 10.66 -19.07
C PHE A 24 -19.81 9.29 -19.07
N SER A 25 -20.51 8.24 -18.62
CA SER A 25 -20.00 6.87 -18.61
C SER A 25 -19.64 6.38 -20.01
N PHE A 26 -20.48 6.69 -21.01
CA PHE A 26 -20.23 6.33 -22.41
C PHE A 26 -19.00 7.09 -22.95
N LEU A 27 -18.93 8.41 -22.77
CA LEU A 27 -17.82 9.22 -23.28
C LEU A 27 -16.48 8.83 -22.61
N SER A 28 -16.47 8.51 -21.32
CA SER A 28 -15.26 8.05 -20.64
C SER A 28 -14.81 6.68 -21.16
N SER A 29 -15.74 5.78 -21.53
CA SER A 29 -15.38 4.47 -22.09
C SER A 29 -14.83 4.50 -23.51
N VAL A 30 -15.14 5.53 -24.29
CA VAL A 30 -14.59 5.68 -25.66
C VAL A 30 -13.10 6.03 -25.64
N GLY A 31 -12.61 6.65 -24.57
CA GLY A 31 -11.19 6.96 -24.38
C GLY A 31 -10.33 5.80 -23.91
N ASP A 32 -10.94 4.70 -23.44
CA ASP A 32 -10.24 3.56 -22.82
C ASP A 32 -9.89 2.43 -23.82
N ASN A 33 -9.65 2.75 -25.09
CA ASN A 33 -9.35 1.76 -26.14
C ASN A 33 -7.87 1.32 -26.16
N GLU A 34 -7.13 1.41 -25.07
CA GLU A 34 -5.78 0.87 -25.02
C GLU A 34 -5.80 -0.66 -24.95
N ASN A 35 -5.02 -1.31 -25.84
CA ASN A 35 -4.84 -2.76 -25.83
C ASN A 35 -3.81 -3.12 -24.78
N TYR A 36 -4.23 -3.11 -23.53
CA TYR A 36 -3.35 -3.46 -22.40
C TYR A 36 -2.73 -4.85 -22.53
N ALA A 37 -3.45 -5.82 -23.12
CA ALA A 37 -2.96 -7.19 -23.24
C ALA A 37 -1.74 -7.33 -24.14
N GLU A 38 -1.51 -6.39 -25.05
CA GLU A 38 -0.38 -6.40 -25.98
C GLU A 38 0.70 -5.36 -25.63
N ALA A 39 0.57 -4.67 -24.46
CA ALA A 39 1.48 -3.60 -24.11
C ALA A 39 2.93 -4.06 -23.90
N TYR A 40 3.13 -5.27 -23.38
CA TYR A 40 4.46 -5.82 -23.08
C TYR A 40 4.59 -7.28 -23.51
N PRO A 41 4.78 -7.57 -24.81
CA PRO A 41 4.87 -8.93 -25.34
C PRO A 41 6.31 -9.51 -25.17
N PHE A 42 6.75 -9.68 -23.92
CA PHE A 42 8.12 -10.17 -23.64
C PHE A 42 8.31 -11.65 -23.92
N PHE A 43 7.27 -12.46 -23.73
CA PHE A 43 7.34 -13.91 -23.82
C PHE A 43 6.17 -14.45 -24.62
N GLU A 44 6.43 -15.55 -25.33
CA GLU A 44 5.38 -16.40 -25.86
C GLU A 44 4.54 -17.02 -24.74
N GLU A 45 3.29 -17.36 -25.03
CA GLU A 45 2.28 -17.76 -24.04
C GLU A 45 2.74 -18.88 -23.10
N GLU A 46 3.34 -19.95 -23.63
CA GLU A 46 3.78 -21.10 -22.82
C GLU A 46 4.93 -20.73 -21.86
N ARG A 47 5.92 -19.97 -22.33
CA ARG A 47 7.04 -19.52 -21.47
C ARG A 47 6.53 -18.58 -20.40
N ARG A 48 5.65 -17.63 -20.77
CA ARG A 48 5.03 -16.69 -19.83
C ARG A 48 4.26 -17.41 -18.72
N LYS A 49 3.41 -18.39 -19.09
CA LYS A 49 2.66 -19.18 -18.11
C LYS A 49 3.58 -19.93 -17.16
N THR A 50 4.61 -20.57 -17.66
CA THR A 50 5.58 -21.31 -16.84
C THR A 50 6.25 -20.38 -15.83
N LEU A 51 6.79 -19.25 -16.29
CA LEU A 51 7.46 -18.28 -15.41
C LEU A 51 6.50 -17.69 -14.35
N PHE A 52 5.29 -17.33 -14.77
CA PHE A 52 4.32 -16.78 -13.83
C PHE A 52 3.88 -17.81 -12.79
N GLU A 53 3.69 -19.07 -13.15
CA GLU A 53 3.40 -20.16 -12.21
C GLU A 53 4.52 -20.36 -11.18
N GLU A 54 5.77 -20.06 -11.51
CA GLU A 54 6.89 -20.09 -10.58
C GLU A 54 6.86 -18.92 -9.59
N LEU A 55 6.33 -17.77 -9.99
CA LEU A 55 6.38 -16.52 -9.22
C LEU A 55 5.11 -16.22 -8.44
N ARG A 56 3.95 -16.74 -8.87
CA ARG A 56 2.68 -16.39 -8.25
C ARG A 56 2.59 -16.79 -6.77
N GLY A 57 1.92 -15.95 -5.98
CA GLY A 57 1.86 -16.09 -4.54
C GLY A 57 0.92 -17.18 -4.04
N ASN A 58 -0.20 -17.42 -4.74
CA ASN A 58 -1.28 -18.32 -4.32
C ASN A 58 -1.07 -19.79 -4.71
N ARG A 59 0.17 -20.25 -4.74
CA ARG A 59 0.49 -21.67 -5.08
C ARG A 59 0.04 -22.62 -3.97
N PRO A 60 -0.33 -23.87 -4.33
CA PRO A 60 -0.58 -24.88 -3.31
C PRO A 60 0.60 -25.03 -2.33
N GLY A 61 0.31 -25.01 -1.05
CA GLY A 61 1.32 -25.09 0.01
C GLY A 61 2.10 -23.80 0.27
N ALA A 62 1.65 -22.67 -0.27
CA ALA A 62 2.29 -21.35 -0.07
C ALA A 62 2.52 -21.01 1.40
N ASP A 63 1.60 -21.44 2.28
CA ASP A 63 1.65 -21.16 3.71
C ASP A 63 2.42 -22.19 4.52
N ALA A 64 2.98 -23.23 3.89
CA ALA A 64 3.72 -24.25 4.60
C ALA A 64 4.90 -23.62 5.36
N GLY A 65 5.01 -23.95 6.65
CA GLY A 65 6.08 -23.44 7.53
C GLY A 65 5.89 -22.00 7.99
N THR A 66 4.75 -21.34 7.71
CA THR A 66 4.46 -19.97 8.17
C THR A 66 4.44 -19.94 9.73
N PRO A 67 5.31 -19.18 10.38
CA PRO A 67 5.26 -18.99 11.81
C PRO A 67 4.03 -18.15 12.18
N ARG A 68 3.37 -18.53 13.26
CA ARG A 68 2.26 -17.74 13.78
C ARG A 68 2.78 -16.54 14.57
N LEU A 69 2.49 -15.35 14.11
CA LEU A 69 2.83 -14.08 14.77
C LEU A 69 1.67 -13.52 15.60
N LEU A 70 0.43 -13.93 15.31
CA LEU A 70 -0.77 -13.44 15.98
C LEU A 70 -1.21 -14.37 17.10
N ARG A 71 -1.70 -13.79 18.19
CA ARG A 71 -2.31 -14.52 19.34
C ARG A 71 -3.72 -15.02 19.02
N SER A 72 -4.43 -14.29 18.13
CA SER A 72 -5.81 -14.53 17.73
C SER A 72 -5.89 -14.63 16.22
N ASP A 73 -6.84 -15.42 15.70
CA ASP A 73 -7.17 -15.47 14.26
C ASP A 73 -8.08 -14.30 13.85
N ARG A 74 -8.64 -13.59 14.82
CA ARG A 74 -9.57 -12.46 14.59
C ARG A 74 -9.11 -11.17 15.31
N PRO A 75 -7.91 -10.64 15.01
CA PRO A 75 -7.51 -9.34 15.53
C PRO A 75 -8.34 -8.24 14.89
N ASN A 76 -8.55 -7.13 15.59
CA ASN A 76 -8.87 -5.89 14.95
C ASN A 76 -7.66 -5.40 14.17
N VAL A 77 -7.86 -4.81 13.00
CA VAL A 77 -6.78 -4.39 12.12
C VAL A 77 -6.84 -2.88 11.88
N VAL A 78 -5.76 -2.19 12.20
CA VAL A 78 -5.49 -0.82 11.81
C VAL A 78 -4.39 -0.83 10.74
N LEU A 79 -4.69 -0.29 9.56
CA LEU A 79 -3.76 -0.18 8.44
C LEU A 79 -3.49 1.29 8.15
N ILE A 80 -2.28 1.76 8.42
CA ILE A 80 -1.88 3.15 8.19
C ILE A 80 -0.94 3.22 7.00
N LEU A 81 -1.40 3.90 5.96
CA LEU A 81 -0.63 4.28 4.78
C LEU A 81 0.08 5.60 5.07
N LEU A 82 1.40 5.56 5.15
CA LEU A 82 2.25 6.70 5.47
C LEU A 82 2.67 7.40 4.18
N GLU A 83 2.12 8.59 3.93
CA GLU A 83 2.38 9.38 2.72
C GLU A 83 3.88 9.66 2.54
N SER A 84 4.46 9.16 1.43
CA SER A 84 5.85 9.45 1.01
C SER A 84 6.97 9.02 1.97
N PHE A 85 6.72 8.15 2.95
CA PHE A 85 7.72 7.73 3.94
C PHE A 85 8.78 6.83 3.30
N GLY A 86 9.88 7.44 2.82
CA GLY A 86 11.05 6.70 2.32
C GLY A 86 11.94 6.22 3.46
N ARG A 87 12.57 5.06 3.26
CA ARG A 87 13.52 4.49 4.22
C ARG A 87 14.72 5.42 4.46
N THR A 88 15.20 6.11 3.43
CA THR A 88 16.32 7.06 3.53
C THR A 88 16.02 8.20 4.48
N ILE A 89 14.79 8.73 4.45
CA ILE A 89 14.37 9.80 5.37
C ILE A 89 14.13 9.25 6.78
N MET A 90 13.56 8.04 6.89
CA MET A 90 13.38 7.39 8.18
C MET A 90 14.71 7.19 8.93
N ASP A 91 15.78 6.88 8.20
CA ASP A 91 17.11 6.65 8.77
C ASP A 91 17.95 7.95 8.88
N GLU A 92 17.40 9.11 8.43
CA GLU A 92 18.10 10.39 8.42
C GLU A 92 18.27 10.98 9.83
N THR A 93 19.40 11.63 10.02
CA THR A 93 19.77 12.29 11.27
C THR A 93 20.37 13.67 10.96
N VAL A 94 19.78 14.73 11.51
CA VAL A 94 20.26 16.11 11.35
C VAL A 94 20.85 16.59 12.67
N ASN A 95 22.11 16.98 12.67
CA ASN A 95 22.83 17.43 13.87
C ASN A 95 22.76 16.45 15.07
N GLY A 96 22.72 15.15 14.79
CA GLY A 96 22.62 14.10 15.81
C GLY A 96 21.22 13.79 16.28
N GLU A 97 20.20 14.47 15.75
CA GLU A 97 18.80 14.19 16.07
C GLU A 97 18.13 13.42 14.92
N PRO A 98 17.46 12.28 15.20
CA PRO A 98 16.74 11.55 14.16
C PRO A 98 15.54 12.39 13.66
N VAL A 99 15.34 12.36 12.34
CA VAL A 99 14.18 13.04 11.72
C VAL A 99 12.87 12.36 12.16
N MET A 100 12.85 11.04 12.23
CA MET A 100 11.67 10.24 12.52
C MET A 100 11.88 9.34 13.75
N PRO A 101 11.95 9.90 14.97
CA PRO A 101 12.27 9.15 16.19
C PRO A 101 11.22 8.09 16.55
N ASN A 102 9.93 8.32 16.23
CA ASN A 102 8.87 7.35 16.52
C ASN A 102 8.97 6.14 15.60
N MET A 103 9.18 6.32 14.30
CA MET A 103 9.40 5.19 13.38
C MET A 103 10.63 4.38 13.79
N GLN A 104 11.71 5.04 14.24
CA GLN A 104 12.89 4.37 14.79
C GLN A 104 12.58 3.60 16.09
N ARG A 105 11.70 4.13 16.93
CA ARG A 105 11.19 3.43 18.13
C ARG A 105 10.37 2.20 17.72
N PHE A 106 9.42 2.34 16.81
CA PHE A 106 8.54 1.26 16.35
C PHE A 106 9.32 0.13 15.66
N LYS A 107 10.36 0.48 14.91
CA LYS A 107 11.31 -0.49 14.33
C LYS A 107 11.90 -1.42 15.41
N ARG A 108 12.23 -0.88 16.57
CA ARG A 108 12.81 -1.67 17.67
C ARG A 108 11.77 -2.47 18.46
N GLU A 109 10.54 -1.97 18.53
CA GLU A 109 9.48 -2.53 19.37
C GLU A 109 8.61 -3.55 18.64
N GLY A 110 8.45 -3.41 17.32
CA GLY A 110 7.52 -4.19 16.50
C GLY A 110 8.17 -5.29 15.67
N VAL A 111 7.37 -5.85 14.78
CA VAL A 111 7.86 -6.70 13.70
C VAL A 111 8.29 -5.79 12.55
N TRP A 112 9.58 -5.72 12.34
CA TRP A 112 10.23 -4.88 11.34
C TRP A 112 10.58 -5.66 10.08
N PHE A 113 10.17 -5.18 8.91
CA PHE A 113 10.49 -5.76 7.61
C PHE A 113 11.66 -5.01 6.98
N GLU A 114 12.86 -5.60 7.04
CA GLU A 114 14.11 -4.92 6.66
C GLU A 114 14.19 -4.62 5.16
N ASN A 115 13.79 -5.57 4.32
CA ASN A 115 13.91 -5.50 2.86
C ASN A 115 12.53 -5.37 2.20
N PHE A 116 11.86 -4.24 2.47
CA PHE A 116 10.50 -4.01 1.99
C PHE A 116 10.44 -2.82 1.02
N PHE A 117 9.71 -3.02 -0.11
CA PHE A 117 9.72 -2.08 -1.22
C PHE A 117 8.31 -1.61 -1.60
N ALA A 118 8.19 -0.30 -1.89
CA ALA A 118 7.02 0.25 -2.56
C ALA A 118 6.92 -0.30 -3.96
N ASN A 119 5.70 -0.62 -4.39
CA ASN A 119 5.48 -1.17 -5.73
C ASN A 119 5.53 -0.10 -6.83
N SER A 120 5.47 1.19 -6.44
CA SER A 120 5.60 2.34 -7.34
C SER A 120 5.98 3.61 -6.56
N PHE A 121 5.83 4.76 -7.20
CA PHE A 121 6.22 6.09 -6.71
C PHE A 121 5.03 7.05 -6.57
N ARG A 122 3.79 6.55 -6.52
CA ARG A 122 2.55 7.33 -6.42
C ARG A 122 1.53 6.65 -5.52
N THR A 123 0.81 7.47 -4.77
CA THR A 123 -0.22 7.06 -3.79
C THR A 123 -1.29 6.16 -4.41
N ASP A 124 -1.83 6.50 -5.60
CA ASP A 124 -2.87 5.71 -6.26
C ASP A 124 -2.42 4.29 -6.62
N ARG A 125 -1.15 4.11 -6.91
CA ARG A 125 -0.55 2.79 -7.20
C ARG A 125 -0.17 2.04 -5.92
N GLY A 126 0.37 2.75 -4.93
CA GLY A 126 0.68 2.19 -3.62
C GLY A 126 -0.57 1.67 -2.90
N GLN A 127 -1.66 2.43 -2.93
CA GLN A 127 -2.95 1.98 -2.37
C GLN A 127 -3.45 0.68 -3.02
N VAL A 128 -3.41 0.59 -4.35
CA VAL A 128 -3.81 -0.64 -5.05
C VAL A 128 -2.92 -1.81 -4.64
N ALA A 129 -1.60 -1.61 -4.58
CA ALA A 129 -0.66 -2.64 -4.19
C ALA A 129 -0.91 -3.15 -2.76
N VAL A 130 -1.08 -2.24 -1.79
CA VAL A 130 -1.31 -2.57 -0.38
C VAL A 130 -2.68 -3.20 -0.15
N LEU A 131 -3.74 -2.63 -0.74
CA LEU A 131 -5.12 -3.01 -0.43
C LEU A 131 -5.63 -4.18 -1.26
N CYS A 132 -5.07 -4.40 -2.45
CA CYS A 132 -5.51 -5.41 -3.41
C CYS A 132 -4.44 -6.44 -3.77
N GLY A 133 -3.20 -6.31 -3.30
CA GLY A 133 -2.11 -7.21 -3.68
C GLY A 133 -1.86 -7.26 -5.19
N PHE A 134 -2.21 -6.19 -5.91
CA PHE A 134 -2.14 -6.12 -7.36
C PHE A 134 -0.97 -5.21 -7.79
N PRO A 135 -0.09 -5.66 -8.71
CA PRO A 135 1.09 -4.90 -9.08
C PRO A 135 0.77 -3.54 -9.70
N ALA A 136 1.59 -2.55 -9.39
CA ALA A 136 1.55 -1.25 -10.01
C ALA A 136 1.85 -1.34 -11.51
N GLN A 137 1.32 -0.37 -12.27
CA GLN A 137 1.54 -0.26 -13.70
C GLN A 137 2.58 0.86 -13.97
N THR A 138 3.34 0.69 -15.05
CA THR A 138 4.43 1.59 -15.43
C THR A 138 3.92 2.96 -15.90
N THR A 139 2.95 2.96 -16.81
CA THR A 139 2.47 4.17 -17.50
C THR A 139 1.12 4.70 -17.01
N MET A 140 0.34 3.87 -16.32
CA MET A 140 -1.01 4.20 -15.89
C MET A 140 -1.28 3.73 -14.46
N SER A 141 -2.48 3.93 -13.95
CA SER A 141 -2.96 3.34 -12.69
C SER A 141 -4.34 2.72 -12.92
N ILE A 142 -4.51 1.45 -12.56
CA ILE A 142 -5.80 0.74 -12.67
C ILE A 142 -6.89 1.42 -11.83
N MET A 143 -6.55 2.17 -10.79
CA MET A 143 -7.50 2.97 -10.02
C MET A 143 -8.29 3.96 -10.89
N LYS A 144 -7.68 4.42 -12.00
CA LYS A 144 -8.34 5.31 -12.97
C LYS A 144 -9.28 4.60 -13.93
N LEU A 145 -9.35 3.28 -13.87
CA LEU A 145 -10.21 2.40 -14.65
C LEU A 145 -11.26 1.74 -13.72
N PRO A 146 -12.32 2.45 -13.30
CA PRO A 146 -13.22 2.02 -12.23
C PRO A 146 -13.86 0.65 -12.47
N ARG A 147 -14.20 0.33 -13.73
CA ARG A 147 -14.79 -0.97 -14.08
C ARG A 147 -13.84 -2.13 -13.85
N LYS A 148 -12.55 -1.92 -14.17
CA LYS A 148 -11.49 -2.91 -14.01
C LYS A 148 -11.06 -3.01 -12.55
N SER A 149 -10.81 -1.90 -11.88
CA SER A 149 -10.39 -1.89 -10.47
C SER A 149 -11.45 -2.49 -9.53
N ALA A 150 -12.75 -2.37 -9.86
CA ALA A 150 -13.84 -2.97 -9.09
C ALA A 150 -13.79 -4.51 -9.05
N THR A 151 -13.10 -5.15 -9.99
CA THR A 151 -12.96 -6.61 -10.06
C THR A 151 -11.75 -7.16 -9.31
N LEU A 152 -10.89 -6.29 -8.78
CA LEU A 152 -9.72 -6.71 -8.02
C LEU A 152 -10.12 -7.40 -6.71
N PRO A 153 -9.37 -8.43 -6.26
CA PRO A 153 -9.46 -8.88 -4.88
C PRO A 153 -9.05 -7.75 -3.94
N SER A 154 -9.49 -7.77 -2.69
CA SER A 154 -9.10 -6.75 -1.72
C SER A 154 -9.18 -7.23 -0.28
N LEU A 155 -8.35 -6.66 0.59
CA LEU A 155 -8.39 -6.92 2.03
C LEU A 155 -9.76 -6.60 2.63
N ALA A 156 -10.36 -5.45 2.29
CA ALA A 156 -11.66 -5.06 2.83
C ALA A 156 -12.76 -6.08 2.46
N ARG A 157 -12.77 -6.56 1.21
CA ARG A 157 -13.74 -7.57 0.77
C ARG A 157 -13.50 -8.92 1.43
N SER A 158 -12.23 -9.35 1.55
CA SER A 158 -11.89 -10.63 2.18
C SER A 158 -12.25 -10.62 3.65
N LEU A 159 -11.90 -9.57 4.39
CA LEU A 159 -12.26 -9.43 5.80
C LEU A 159 -13.76 -9.20 6.01
N GLY A 160 -14.44 -8.48 5.10
CA GLY A 160 -15.89 -8.31 5.13
C GLY A 160 -16.67 -9.64 5.05
N ARG A 161 -16.18 -10.62 4.25
CA ARG A 161 -16.74 -11.99 4.21
C ARG A 161 -16.63 -12.71 5.57
N GLU A 162 -15.63 -12.34 6.37
CA GLU A 162 -15.40 -12.83 7.72
C GLU A 162 -16.11 -12.00 8.81
N GLY A 163 -16.97 -11.07 8.40
CA GLY A 163 -17.77 -10.25 9.29
C GLY A 163 -17.07 -9.04 9.88
N TYR A 164 -15.94 -8.60 9.31
CA TYR A 164 -15.30 -7.35 9.70
C TYR A 164 -16.04 -6.14 9.17
N ARG A 165 -16.24 -5.13 10.00
CA ARG A 165 -16.62 -3.79 9.56
C ARG A 165 -15.38 -3.07 9.01
N SER A 166 -15.51 -2.30 7.92
CA SER A 166 -14.39 -1.58 7.36
C SER A 166 -14.66 -0.09 7.22
N VAL A 167 -13.72 0.73 7.75
CA VAL A 167 -13.75 2.19 7.70
C VAL A 167 -12.43 2.69 7.16
N PHE A 168 -12.44 3.62 6.19
CA PHE A 168 -11.23 4.26 5.68
C PHE A 168 -11.30 5.76 5.88
N MET A 169 -10.25 6.34 6.48
CA MET A 169 -10.16 7.76 6.77
C MET A 169 -9.06 8.45 5.99
N TYR A 170 -9.34 9.66 5.49
CA TYR A 170 -8.39 10.50 4.78
C TYR A 170 -8.69 11.98 4.98
N GLY A 171 -7.70 12.76 5.39
CA GLY A 171 -7.85 14.21 5.59
C GLY A 171 -8.06 15.01 4.31
N GLY A 172 -7.86 14.43 3.14
CA GLY A 172 -7.95 15.07 1.82
C GLY A 172 -9.20 14.69 1.02
N ASP A 173 -9.18 15.05 -0.28
CA ASP A 173 -10.29 14.79 -1.23
C ASP A 173 -10.16 13.43 -1.92
N LEU A 174 -10.96 12.44 -1.53
CA LEU A 174 -11.02 11.12 -2.15
C LEU A 174 -11.59 11.11 -3.58
N ASN A 175 -12.09 12.23 -4.11
CA ASN A 175 -12.39 12.32 -5.54
C ASN A 175 -11.11 12.36 -6.40
N PHE A 176 -10.00 12.78 -5.82
CA PHE A 176 -8.73 12.78 -6.53
C PHE A 176 -8.35 11.36 -6.97
N THR A 177 -7.93 11.19 -8.23
CA THR A 177 -7.53 9.90 -8.84
C THR A 177 -8.55 8.75 -8.71
N ASN A 178 -9.85 9.02 -8.56
CA ASN A 178 -10.92 8.02 -8.36
C ASN A 178 -10.82 7.21 -7.06
N GLN A 179 -10.17 7.72 -6.01
CA GLN A 179 -9.98 6.97 -4.76
C GLN A 179 -11.33 6.54 -4.13
N ALA A 180 -12.33 7.44 -4.05
CA ALA A 180 -13.62 7.07 -3.45
C ALA A 180 -14.31 5.92 -4.22
N SER A 181 -14.32 5.97 -5.56
CA SER A 181 -14.89 4.87 -6.35
C SER A 181 -14.11 3.57 -6.18
N PHE A 182 -12.80 3.64 -6.11
CA PHE A 182 -11.94 2.50 -5.85
C PHE A 182 -12.22 1.88 -4.48
N MET A 183 -12.24 2.67 -3.41
CA MET A 183 -12.47 2.19 -2.05
C MET A 183 -13.84 1.50 -1.93
N TYR A 184 -14.93 2.15 -2.33
CA TYR A 184 -16.26 1.52 -2.28
C TYR A 184 -16.34 0.27 -3.13
N SER A 185 -15.81 0.29 -4.36
CA SER A 185 -15.86 -0.86 -5.26
C SER A 185 -14.99 -2.03 -4.82
N THR A 186 -13.99 -1.81 -4.00
CA THR A 186 -13.13 -2.83 -3.40
C THR A 186 -13.58 -3.28 -2.01
N GLY A 187 -14.73 -2.80 -1.53
CA GLY A 187 -15.43 -3.37 -0.37
C GLY A 187 -15.32 -2.60 0.93
N TRP A 188 -14.75 -1.41 0.92
CA TRP A 188 -14.82 -0.53 2.11
C TRP A 188 -16.26 -0.09 2.34
N GLU A 189 -16.75 -0.26 3.56
CA GLU A 189 -18.14 0.03 3.92
C GLU A 189 -18.37 1.51 4.18
N GLU A 190 -17.40 2.15 4.82
CA GLU A 190 -17.49 3.55 5.23
C GLU A 190 -16.23 4.31 4.85
N LEU A 191 -16.39 5.51 4.29
CA LEU A 191 -15.31 6.44 3.99
C LEU A 191 -15.56 7.73 4.76
N ILE A 192 -14.60 8.11 5.62
CA ILE A 192 -14.60 9.38 6.36
C ILE A 192 -13.46 10.22 5.79
N TRP A 193 -13.78 11.30 5.10
CA TRP A 193 -12.79 12.14 4.48
C TRP A 193 -13.09 13.63 4.59
N GLN A 194 -12.28 14.51 4.05
CA GLN A 194 -12.36 15.96 4.27
C GLN A 194 -13.80 16.53 4.23
N LYS A 195 -14.66 16.08 3.29
CA LYS A 195 -16.03 16.59 3.17
C LYS A 195 -16.92 16.25 4.39
N ASP A 196 -16.61 15.14 5.07
CA ASP A 196 -17.41 14.62 6.19
C ASP A 196 -16.88 15.14 7.54
N MET A 197 -15.64 15.66 7.55
CA MET A 197 -14.98 16.19 8.73
C MET A 197 -15.40 17.65 8.96
N GLN A 198 -16.04 17.92 10.08
CA GLN A 198 -16.39 19.29 10.51
C GLN A 198 -15.41 19.76 11.58
N LEU A 199 -14.13 19.83 11.24
CA LEU A 199 -13.07 20.21 12.17
C LEU A 199 -12.86 21.73 12.14
N ASP A 200 -12.79 22.35 13.32
CA ASP A 200 -12.37 23.75 13.46
C ASP A 200 -10.85 23.85 13.39
N ALA A 201 -10.32 23.58 12.19
CA ALA A 201 -8.89 23.56 11.92
C ALA A 201 -8.60 24.09 10.51
N PRO A 202 -7.44 24.73 10.29
CA PRO A 202 -7.06 25.19 8.98
C PRO A 202 -6.81 24.00 8.04
N THR A 203 -7.15 24.16 6.78
CA THR A 203 -6.86 23.19 5.72
C THR A 203 -5.73 23.70 4.84
N SER A 204 -4.85 22.77 4.43
CA SER A 204 -3.91 23.01 3.34
C SER A 204 -4.62 22.92 1.98
N LYS A 205 -3.87 23.10 0.90
CA LYS A 205 -4.35 22.83 -0.47
C LYS A 205 -4.93 21.40 -0.63
N TRP A 206 -4.44 20.44 0.15
CA TRP A 206 -4.77 19.03 0.01
C TRP A 206 -5.81 18.55 1.03
N GLY A 207 -6.02 19.27 2.13
CA GLY A 207 -6.97 18.91 3.17
C GLY A 207 -6.51 19.25 4.58
N TYR A 208 -7.07 18.54 5.54
CA TYR A 208 -6.70 18.65 6.95
C TYR A 208 -5.34 18.03 7.24
N ALA A 209 -4.58 18.64 8.13
CA ALA A 209 -3.29 18.12 8.57
C ALA A 209 -3.42 16.90 9.49
N ASP A 210 -2.34 16.10 9.57
CA ASP A 210 -2.35 14.81 10.29
C ASP A 210 -2.64 14.96 11.79
N ASP A 211 -2.32 16.09 12.43
CA ASP A 211 -2.56 16.32 13.86
C ASP A 211 -4.04 16.19 14.24
N VAL A 212 -4.93 16.78 13.45
CA VAL A 212 -6.38 16.72 13.70
C VAL A 212 -7.01 15.43 13.14
N VAL A 213 -6.52 14.92 12.01
CA VAL A 213 -7.05 13.70 11.40
C VAL A 213 -6.71 12.47 12.25
N VAL A 214 -5.51 12.42 12.81
CA VAL A 214 -5.06 11.35 13.70
C VAL A 214 -5.88 11.28 14.99
N ASP A 215 -6.29 12.44 15.55
CA ASP A 215 -7.17 12.47 16.72
C ASP A 215 -8.55 11.89 16.41
N LEU A 216 -9.15 12.32 15.30
CA LEU A 216 -10.43 11.78 14.82
C LEU A 216 -10.33 10.29 14.52
N PHE A 217 -9.24 9.85 13.92
CA PHE A 217 -9.02 8.43 13.64
C PHE A 217 -8.86 7.62 14.93
N GLY A 218 -8.18 8.15 15.92
CA GLY A 218 -8.08 7.54 17.25
C GLY A 218 -9.45 7.37 17.92
N ASP A 219 -10.31 8.41 17.86
CA ASP A 219 -11.69 8.35 18.37
C ASP A 219 -12.49 7.25 17.67
N GLU A 220 -12.36 7.13 16.34
CA GLU A 220 -13.03 6.10 15.54
C GLU A 220 -12.55 4.69 15.89
N VAL A 221 -11.25 4.45 15.98
CA VAL A 221 -10.68 3.15 16.34
C VAL A 221 -11.13 2.71 17.75
N GLU A 222 -11.15 3.63 18.71
CA GLU A 222 -11.64 3.36 20.07
C GLU A 222 -13.16 3.11 20.08
N ALA A 223 -13.93 3.78 19.24
CA ALA A 223 -15.37 3.55 19.10
C ALA A 223 -15.64 2.15 18.53
N LEU A 224 -14.97 1.78 17.44
CA LEU A 224 -15.04 0.46 16.84
C LEU A 224 -14.59 -0.64 17.82
N GLY A 225 -13.57 -0.36 18.63
CA GLY A 225 -13.06 -1.30 19.64
C GLY A 225 -14.03 -1.58 20.79
N ARG A 226 -15.08 -0.76 20.97
CA ARG A 226 -16.17 -1.01 21.93
C ARG A 226 -17.28 -1.91 21.39
N GLU A 227 -17.29 -2.14 20.07
CA GLU A 227 -18.22 -3.05 19.42
C GLU A 227 -17.71 -4.50 19.50
N GLU A 228 -18.63 -5.48 19.44
CA GLU A 228 -18.24 -6.90 19.41
C GLU A 228 -17.73 -7.32 18.02
N GLN A 229 -18.10 -6.58 16.99
CA GLN A 229 -17.72 -6.84 15.61
C GLN A 229 -16.25 -6.48 15.37
N PRO A 230 -15.44 -7.40 14.82
CA PRO A 230 -14.07 -7.04 14.46
C PRO A 230 -14.05 -6.02 13.31
N PHE A 231 -12.99 -5.25 13.23
CA PHE A 231 -12.90 -4.17 12.25
C PHE A 231 -11.57 -4.11 11.50
N LEU A 232 -11.63 -3.51 10.31
CA LEU A 232 -10.51 -3.01 9.53
C LEU A 232 -10.63 -1.49 9.45
N ALA A 233 -9.75 -0.75 10.12
CA ALA A 233 -9.68 0.70 10.02
C ALA A 233 -8.45 1.12 9.23
N GLY A 234 -8.64 1.82 8.11
CA GLY A 234 -7.59 2.35 7.27
C GLY A 234 -7.40 3.85 7.44
N LEU A 235 -6.16 4.32 7.44
CA LEU A 235 -5.80 5.74 7.42
C LEU A 235 -4.75 5.99 6.35
N LEU A 236 -4.94 7.04 5.55
CA LEU A 236 -3.87 7.63 4.73
C LEU A 236 -3.46 8.96 5.36
N THR A 237 -2.17 9.13 5.67
CA THR A 237 -1.63 10.42 6.14
C THR A 237 -1.49 11.40 4.99
N LEU A 238 -1.36 12.70 5.30
CA LEU A 238 -1.36 13.75 4.28
C LEU A 238 -0.26 14.80 4.47
N SER A 239 0.14 15.10 5.70
CA SER A 239 0.98 16.28 6.00
C SER A 239 2.39 16.19 5.40
N SER A 240 2.88 14.99 5.10
CA SER A 240 4.15 14.74 4.41
C SER A 240 4.06 14.86 2.88
N HIS A 241 2.92 15.30 2.33
CA HIS A 241 2.76 15.59 0.91
C HIS A 241 3.27 17.00 0.53
N GLU A 242 3.80 17.17 -0.67
CA GLU A 242 4.15 18.49 -1.20
C GLU A 242 2.94 19.46 -1.14
N PRO A 243 3.12 20.71 -0.76
CA PRO A 243 4.35 21.51 -0.63
C PRO A 243 5.02 21.48 0.78
N PHE A 244 4.74 20.47 1.61
CA PHE A 244 5.35 20.27 2.93
C PHE A 244 5.05 21.42 3.92
N GLU A 245 3.82 21.89 3.92
CA GLU A 245 3.36 22.96 4.77
C GLU A 245 2.80 22.39 6.09
N VAL A 246 3.62 22.42 7.13
CA VAL A 246 3.26 21.94 8.47
C VAL A 246 3.57 22.99 9.52
N PRO A 247 2.83 23.04 10.66
CA PRO A 247 3.10 23.97 11.76
C PRO A 247 4.30 23.48 12.61
N PHE A 248 5.42 23.16 11.96
CA PHE A 248 6.58 22.54 12.57
C PHE A 248 7.85 22.98 11.83
N ALA A 249 8.83 23.50 12.56
CA ALA A 249 10.07 24.05 12.00
C ALA A 249 11.26 23.62 12.87
N LYS A 250 11.56 22.33 12.85
CA LYS A 250 12.67 21.74 13.59
C LYS A 250 13.98 21.74 12.78
N PHE A 251 13.85 21.61 11.46
CA PHE A 251 14.95 21.51 10.51
C PHE A 251 14.86 22.66 9.48
N ASP A 252 15.98 22.95 8.82
CA ASP A 252 15.98 23.93 7.71
C ASP A 252 15.26 23.43 6.47
N ASP A 253 15.09 22.13 6.32
CA ASP A 253 14.45 21.47 5.19
C ASP A 253 12.95 21.24 5.45
N LYS A 254 12.09 21.71 4.53
CA LYS A 254 10.64 21.59 4.64
C LYS A 254 10.16 20.13 4.55
N LEU A 255 10.78 19.31 3.72
CA LEU A 255 10.46 17.89 3.60
C LEU A 255 10.73 17.18 4.94
N LEU A 256 11.90 17.41 5.53
CA LEU A 256 12.26 16.80 6.81
C LEU A 256 11.35 17.27 7.95
N ASN A 257 10.91 18.53 7.93
CA ASN A 257 9.91 19.04 8.89
C ASN A 257 8.56 18.34 8.72
N ALA A 258 8.10 18.16 7.49
CA ALA A 258 6.82 17.49 7.21
C ALA A 258 6.84 16.02 7.63
N MET A 259 7.94 15.31 7.34
CA MET A 259 8.14 13.92 7.76
C MET A 259 8.19 13.80 9.29
N ALA A 260 8.95 14.67 9.95
CA ALA A 260 9.04 14.70 11.41
C ALA A 260 7.69 15.05 12.08
N PHE A 261 6.90 15.94 11.45
CA PHE A 261 5.56 16.26 11.93
C PHE A 261 4.63 15.04 11.85
N SER A 262 4.54 14.38 10.69
CA SER A 262 3.72 13.18 10.52
C SER A 262 4.19 12.04 11.44
N ASP A 263 5.50 11.82 11.59
CA ASP A 263 6.07 10.86 12.53
C ASP A 263 5.62 11.13 13.97
N ALA A 264 5.61 12.40 14.40
CA ALA A 264 5.16 12.78 15.73
C ALA A 264 3.66 12.49 15.92
N GLN A 265 2.82 12.75 14.91
CA GLN A 265 1.38 12.47 15.00
C GLN A 265 1.10 10.97 15.06
N ILE A 266 1.77 10.17 14.25
CA ILE A 266 1.66 8.69 14.31
C ILE A 266 2.18 8.18 15.67
N GLY A 267 3.26 8.76 16.18
CA GLY A 267 3.76 8.45 17.53
C GLY A 267 2.68 8.65 18.60
N ARG A 268 2.01 9.79 18.57
CA ARG A 268 0.93 10.14 19.50
C ARG A 268 -0.28 9.20 19.37
N LEU A 269 -0.67 8.85 18.16
CA LEU A 269 -1.75 7.89 17.91
C LEU A 269 -1.43 6.51 18.51
N ILE A 270 -0.25 5.98 18.23
CA ILE A 270 0.14 4.65 18.73
C ILE A 270 0.21 4.65 20.26
N ASP A 271 0.75 5.70 20.88
CA ASP A 271 0.82 5.80 22.34
C ASP A 271 -0.58 5.89 22.95
N ARG A 272 -1.50 6.67 22.38
CA ARG A 272 -2.93 6.71 22.76
C ARG A 272 -3.59 5.34 22.67
N LEU A 273 -3.42 4.63 21.55
CA LEU A 273 -4.03 3.31 21.35
C LEU A 273 -3.49 2.27 22.31
N ARG A 274 -2.21 2.37 22.73
CA ARG A 274 -1.60 1.50 23.74
C ARG A 274 -2.25 1.63 25.13
N GLU A 275 -2.74 2.81 25.46
CA GLU A 275 -3.44 3.09 26.71
C GLU A 275 -4.93 2.67 26.66
N SER A 276 -5.45 2.36 25.47
CA SER A 276 -6.84 1.96 25.25
C SER A 276 -7.01 0.44 25.31
N PRO A 277 -8.14 -0.06 25.84
CA PRO A 277 -8.47 -1.49 25.83
C PRO A 277 -8.47 -2.14 24.45
N VAL A 278 -8.66 -1.36 23.38
CA VAL A 278 -8.64 -1.88 22.01
C VAL A 278 -7.28 -2.50 21.65
N TRP A 279 -6.20 -2.05 22.28
CA TRP A 279 -4.84 -2.50 22.02
C TRP A 279 -4.63 -3.99 22.18
N ASP A 280 -5.29 -4.62 23.15
CA ASP A 280 -5.05 -6.03 23.52
C ASP A 280 -5.29 -6.99 22.34
N ASN A 281 -6.25 -6.68 21.46
CA ASN A 281 -6.54 -7.46 20.25
C ASN A 281 -6.35 -6.64 18.95
N LEU A 282 -5.50 -5.64 18.98
CA LEU A 282 -5.22 -4.78 17.83
C LEU A 282 -3.94 -5.21 17.12
N LEU A 283 -4.01 -5.38 15.82
CA LEU A 283 -2.87 -5.42 14.90
C LEU A 283 -2.79 -4.09 14.17
N VAL A 284 -1.69 -3.36 14.34
CA VAL A 284 -1.40 -2.13 13.59
C VAL A 284 -0.35 -2.44 12.54
N VAL A 285 -0.68 -2.17 11.28
CA VAL A 285 0.23 -2.27 10.13
C VAL A 285 0.57 -0.84 9.68
N LEU A 286 1.82 -0.44 9.86
CA LEU A 286 2.37 0.80 9.34
C LEU A 286 3.13 0.50 8.06
N VAL A 287 2.77 1.13 6.95
CA VAL A 287 3.46 0.96 5.66
C VAL A 287 3.41 2.26 4.87
N ALA A 288 4.50 2.66 4.22
CA ALA A 288 4.44 3.79 3.31
C ALA A 288 3.66 3.44 2.05
N ASP A 289 2.97 4.44 1.47
CA ASP A 289 2.33 4.31 0.16
C ASP A 289 3.36 4.32 -0.98
N HIS A 290 4.41 5.11 -0.85
CA HIS A 290 5.62 5.12 -1.68
C HIS A 290 6.79 5.80 -0.95
N GLY A 291 7.99 5.72 -1.53
CA GLY A 291 9.13 6.49 -1.06
C GLY A 291 9.26 7.84 -1.78
N TYR A 292 9.97 8.77 -1.17
CA TYR A 292 10.30 10.07 -1.74
C TYR A 292 11.77 10.10 -2.20
N PRO A 293 12.14 10.84 -3.26
CA PRO A 293 13.53 10.96 -3.72
C PRO A 293 14.34 11.82 -2.72
N TYR A 294 14.93 11.15 -1.76
CA TYR A 294 15.82 11.73 -0.78
C TYR A 294 17.04 10.80 -0.55
N PRO A 295 18.28 11.28 -0.56
CA PRO A 295 18.67 12.67 -0.92
C PRO A 295 18.13 13.12 -2.29
N TYR A 296 18.01 14.42 -2.53
CA TYR A 296 17.34 14.98 -3.72
C TYR A 296 17.97 14.63 -5.06
N ASP A 297 19.21 14.15 -5.07
CA ASP A 297 19.90 13.62 -6.25
C ASP A 297 19.64 12.14 -6.51
N LEU A 298 18.85 11.49 -5.64
CA LEU A 298 18.49 10.09 -5.81
C LEU A 298 17.63 9.90 -7.07
N ALA A 299 18.11 9.08 -8.00
CA ALA A 299 17.43 8.82 -9.25
C ALA A 299 16.00 8.24 -9.02
N TYR A 300 15.05 8.68 -9.84
CA TYR A 300 13.66 8.26 -9.69
C TYR A 300 13.43 6.76 -9.88
N ASN A 301 14.30 6.07 -10.61
CA ASN A 301 14.29 4.63 -10.84
C ASN A 301 15.19 3.83 -9.89
N ALA A 302 15.90 4.51 -8.97
CA ALA A 302 16.79 3.85 -8.05
C ALA A 302 16.03 2.94 -7.05
N PRO A 303 16.52 1.71 -6.80
CA PRO A 303 15.90 0.81 -5.80
C PRO A 303 15.74 1.44 -4.43
N LEU A 304 16.72 2.23 -4.01
CA LEU A 304 16.72 2.88 -2.70
C LEU A 304 15.54 3.85 -2.52
N ARG A 305 15.07 4.51 -3.60
CA ARG A 305 13.85 5.34 -3.58
C ARG A 305 12.61 4.53 -3.23
N HIS A 306 12.56 3.28 -3.67
CA HIS A 306 11.42 2.39 -3.46
C HIS A 306 11.51 1.59 -2.16
N ARG A 307 12.63 1.66 -1.44
CA ARG A 307 12.75 1.04 -0.13
C ARG A 307 11.97 1.85 0.91
N ILE A 308 11.00 1.21 1.55
CA ILE A 308 10.04 1.85 2.46
C ILE A 308 9.95 1.10 3.79
N PRO A 309 9.51 1.77 4.88
CA PRO A 309 9.20 1.08 6.12
C PRO A 309 7.91 0.25 5.99
N MET A 310 7.92 -0.93 6.58
CA MET A 310 6.76 -1.69 7.01
C MET A 310 7.00 -2.21 8.43
N ILE A 311 6.08 -1.92 9.35
CA ILE A 311 6.18 -2.29 10.76
C ILE A 311 4.82 -2.82 11.24
N TRP A 312 4.81 -3.94 11.93
CA TRP A 312 3.63 -4.43 12.63
C TRP A 312 3.77 -4.20 14.13
N LEU A 313 2.73 -3.64 14.76
CA LEU A 313 2.61 -3.35 16.18
C LEU A 313 1.29 -3.90 16.71
N GLY A 314 1.10 -3.87 18.01
CA GLY A 314 -0.19 -4.14 18.63
C GLY A 314 -0.16 -5.32 19.59
N GLY A 315 -1.12 -5.35 20.49
CA GLY A 315 -1.28 -6.40 21.50
C GLY A 315 -1.68 -7.75 20.90
N ALA A 316 -2.21 -7.76 19.66
CA ALA A 316 -2.51 -8.99 18.95
C ALA A 316 -1.24 -9.78 18.54
N LEU A 317 -0.06 -9.16 18.55
CA LEU A 317 1.20 -9.85 18.25
C LEU A 317 1.64 -10.74 19.42
N ALA A 318 1.93 -11.99 19.11
CA ALA A 318 2.48 -12.95 20.08
C ALA A 318 3.96 -12.68 20.40
N THR A 319 4.66 -12.01 19.49
CA THR A 319 6.10 -11.71 19.59
C THR A 319 6.30 -10.21 19.43
N ALA A 320 6.89 -9.58 20.45
CA ALA A 320 7.44 -8.24 20.32
C ALA A 320 8.82 -8.32 19.66
N SER A 321 9.26 -7.23 19.03
CA SER A 321 10.60 -7.05 18.46
C SER A 321 11.13 -8.23 17.64
N ARG A 322 10.85 -8.18 16.35
CA ARG A 322 11.37 -9.16 15.38
C ARG A 322 11.76 -8.47 14.09
N THR A 323 12.93 -8.83 13.55
CA THR A 323 13.33 -8.43 12.18
C THR A 323 12.99 -9.54 11.19
N VAL A 324 12.42 -9.17 10.06
CA VAL A 324 12.11 -10.02 8.91
C VAL A 324 13.00 -9.60 7.75
N ASP A 325 13.95 -10.44 7.38
CA ASP A 325 14.95 -10.13 6.35
C ASP A 325 14.50 -10.54 4.92
N THR A 326 13.34 -11.15 4.79
CA THR A 326 12.77 -11.57 3.50
C THR A 326 12.53 -10.36 2.62
N TYR A 327 13.00 -10.43 1.38
CA TYR A 327 12.73 -9.42 0.35
C TYR A 327 11.27 -9.53 -0.10
N ALA A 328 10.56 -8.40 -0.06
CA ALA A 328 9.14 -8.33 -0.36
C ALA A 328 8.74 -6.92 -0.81
N SER A 329 7.54 -6.79 -1.33
CA SER A 329 6.95 -5.50 -1.70
C SER A 329 5.49 -5.37 -1.22
N GLN A 330 4.92 -4.20 -1.38
CA GLN A 330 3.57 -3.87 -0.95
C GLN A 330 2.51 -4.89 -1.39
N ILE A 331 2.64 -5.47 -2.58
CA ILE A 331 1.71 -6.50 -3.08
C ILE A 331 1.65 -7.74 -2.18
N ASP A 332 2.69 -8.00 -1.40
CA ASP A 332 2.79 -9.19 -0.54
C ASP A 332 2.06 -9.04 0.80
N ILE A 333 1.52 -7.86 1.11
CA ILE A 333 0.81 -7.58 2.37
C ILE A 333 -0.47 -8.40 2.47
N CYS A 334 -1.27 -8.47 1.39
CA CYS A 334 -2.58 -9.14 1.44
C CYS A 334 -2.46 -10.61 1.81
N ALA A 335 -1.65 -11.39 1.09
CA ALA A 335 -1.45 -12.80 1.38
C ALA A 335 -0.81 -13.01 2.76
N THR A 336 0.17 -12.17 3.12
CA THR A 336 0.86 -12.27 4.41
C THR A 336 -0.09 -12.05 5.59
N LEU A 337 -0.92 -11.01 5.52
CA LEU A 337 -1.88 -10.70 6.57
C LEU A 337 -2.96 -11.78 6.68
N LEU A 338 -3.57 -12.16 5.56
CA LEU A 338 -4.63 -13.18 5.55
C LEU A 338 -4.11 -14.55 6.01
N ALA A 339 -2.90 -14.95 5.59
CA ALA A 339 -2.26 -16.17 6.07
C ALA A 339 -2.03 -16.16 7.58
N GLN A 340 -1.60 -15.03 8.16
CA GLN A 340 -1.45 -14.88 9.61
C GLN A 340 -2.79 -15.01 10.35
N MET A 341 -3.88 -14.62 9.72
CA MET A 341 -5.25 -14.75 10.26
C MET A 341 -5.89 -16.11 9.94
N GLY A 342 -5.17 -17.01 9.25
CA GLY A 342 -5.71 -18.31 8.84
C GLY A 342 -6.82 -18.21 7.78
N LEU A 343 -6.88 -17.13 7.03
CA LEU A 343 -7.91 -16.85 6.03
C LEU A 343 -7.44 -17.19 4.62
N PRO A 344 -8.36 -17.60 3.72
CA PRO A 344 -8.06 -17.85 2.31
C PRO A 344 -7.53 -16.58 1.63
N HIS A 345 -6.53 -16.76 0.77
CA HIS A 345 -5.97 -15.70 -0.07
C HIS A 345 -5.72 -16.14 -1.51
N ASP A 346 -6.41 -17.19 -1.96
CA ASP A 346 -6.27 -17.79 -3.29
C ASP A 346 -6.58 -16.83 -4.43
N GLU A 347 -7.37 -15.78 -4.16
CA GLU A 347 -7.73 -14.77 -5.16
C GLU A 347 -6.64 -13.73 -5.42
N PHE A 348 -5.54 -13.74 -4.63
CA PHE A 348 -4.44 -12.79 -4.75
C PHE A 348 -3.26 -13.40 -5.50
N ASP A 349 -3.37 -13.53 -6.82
CA ASP A 349 -2.39 -14.21 -7.67
C ASP A 349 -0.95 -13.69 -7.52
N TYR A 350 -0.79 -12.38 -7.33
CA TYR A 350 0.53 -11.73 -7.26
C TYR A 350 1.09 -11.61 -5.85
N SER A 351 0.25 -11.74 -4.83
CA SER A 351 0.62 -11.53 -3.44
C SER A 351 1.24 -12.79 -2.83
N LYS A 352 2.48 -12.69 -2.34
CA LYS A 352 3.19 -13.79 -1.69
C LYS A 352 3.09 -13.68 -0.18
N ASN A 353 2.86 -14.80 0.51
CA ASN A 353 3.05 -14.84 1.95
C ASN A 353 4.55 -14.72 2.27
N ILE A 354 4.95 -13.61 2.88
CA ILE A 354 6.35 -13.28 3.21
C ILE A 354 6.99 -14.38 4.09
N PHE A 355 6.20 -14.98 4.97
CA PHE A 355 6.65 -16.03 5.89
C PHE A 355 6.50 -17.43 5.34
N GLY A 356 5.79 -17.62 4.26
CA GLY A 356 5.54 -18.91 3.65
C GLY A 356 6.77 -19.47 2.91
N ALA A 357 6.76 -20.79 2.68
CA ALA A 357 7.84 -21.48 1.98
C ALA A 357 7.85 -21.24 0.47
N THR A 358 6.69 -20.91 -0.11
CA THR A 358 6.54 -20.72 -1.57
C THR A 358 5.91 -19.36 -1.88
N PRO A 359 6.25 -18.74 -3.03
CA PRO A 359 7.20 -19.24 -4.00
C PRO A 359 8.64 -19.19 -3.48
N PRO A 360 9.56 -20.01 -4.01
CA PRO A 360 10.95 -20.06 -3.55
C PRO A 360 11.70 -18.75 -3.80
N HIS A 361 11.27 -17.97 -4.79
CA HIS A 361 11.89 -16.69 -5.15
C HIS A 361 11.28 -15.56 -4.33
N LYS A 362 12.05 -15.01 -3.42
CA LYS A 362 11.68 -13.87 -2.59
C LYS A 362 12.42 -12.63 -3.10
N PHE A 363 11.67 -11.66 -3.56
CA PHE A 363 12.22 -10.43 -4.13
C PHE A 363 11.28 -9.24 -3.89
N GLY A 364 11.85 -8.03 -3.84
CA GLY A 364 11.13 -6.78 -4.01
C GLY A 364 10.92 -6.48 -5.49
N TYR A 365 9.72 -6.02 -5.84
CA TYR A 365 9.36 -5.62 -7.20
C TYR A 365 8.73 -4.24 -7.19
N TYR A 366 9.15 -3.36 -8.10
CA TYR A 366 8.56 -2.04 -8.28
C TYR A 366 8.51 -1.63 -9.75
N CYS A 367 7.58 -0.75 -10.06
CA CYS A 367 7.46 -0.06 -11.34
C CYS A 367 7.79 1.43 -11.22
N PHE A 368 8.44 1.97 -12.24
CA PHE A 368 8.61 3.40 -12.45
C PHE A 368 8.07 3.78 -13.84
N SER A 369 8.23 5.04 -14.25
CA SER A 369 7.75 5.49 -15.56
C SER A 369 8.40 4.68 -16.68
N ASP A 370 7.61 3.76 -17.23
CA ASP A 370 7.96 2.80 -18.27
C ASP A 370 9.17 1.90 -17.98
N GLY A 371 9.25 1.41 -16.75
CA GLY A 371 10.28 0.46 -16.36
C GLY A 371 9.95 -0.26 -15.05
N PHE A 372 10.82 -1.17 -14.66
CA PHE A 372 10.70 -1.91 -13.40
C PHE A 372 12.06 -2.20 -12.76
N GLY A 373 12.03 -2.52 -11.49
CA GLY A 373 13.16 -3.05 -10.74
C GLY A 373 12.80 -4.30 -9.96
N VAL A 374 13.75 -5.20 -9.85
CA VAL A 374 13.68 -6.43 -9.04
C VAL A 374 14.91 -6.49 -8.15
N ILE A 375 14.71 -6.72 -6.87
CA ILE A 375 15.76 -6.76 -5.84
C ILE A 375 15.59 -8.03 -5.02
N ASP A 376 16.67 -8.76 -4.82
CA ASP A 376 16.75 -9.93 -3.95
C ASP A 376 18.01 -9.88 -3.07
N ALA A 377 18.29 -10.96 -2.37
CA ALA A 377 19.47 -11.07 -1.49
C ALA A 377 20.80 -11.02 -2.26
N ASP A 378 20.81 -11.35 -3.54
CA ASP A 378 22.01 -11.42 -4.37
C ASP A 378 22.30 -10.12 -5.14
N GLY A 379 21.30 -9.20 -5.24
CA GLY A 379 21.49 -7.91 -5.89
C GLY A 379 20.21 -7.34 -6.48
N GLU A 380 20.36 -6.49 -7.48
CA GLU A 380 19.27 -5.77 -8.14
C GLU A 380 19.39 -5.78 -9.66
N THR A 381 18.25 -5.64 -10.35
CA THR A 381 18.18 -5.40 -11.79
C THR A 381 17.11 -4.35 -12.05
N VAL A 382 17.47 -3.26 -12.72
CA VAL A 382 16.58 -2.16 -13.13
C VAL A 382 16.53 -2.14 -14.65
N TYR A 383 15.32 -2.17 -15.20
CA TYR A 383 15.10 -2.28 -16.65
C TYR A 383 14.17 -1.18 -17.15
N ASP A 384 14.54 -0.57 -18.28
CA ASP A 384 13.77 0.41 -19.02
C ASP A 384 13.09 -0.25 -20.22
N ASN A 385 11.75 -0.19 -20.26
CA ASN A 385 10.97 -0.81 -21.33
C ASN A 385 11.07 -0.03 -22.65
N THR A 386 11.17 1.33 -22.59
CA THR A 386 11.25 2.18 -23.77
C THR A 386 12.55 1.96 -24.52
N GLY A 387 13.67 1.92 -23.80
CA GLY A 387 14.99 1.68 -24.39
C GLY A 387 15.35 0.20 -24.51
N GLU A 388 14.50 -0.70 -24.02
CA GLU A 388 14.74 -2.15 -23.97
C GLU A 388 16.12 -2.51 -23.37
N THR A 389 16.51 -1.78 -22.32
CA THR A 389 17.86 -1.88 -21.77
C THR A 389 17.88 -2.03 -20.25
N VAL A 390 18.89 -2.75 -19.76
CA VAL A 390 19.19 -2.81 -18.32
C VAL A 390 19.91 -1.53 -17.93
N LEU A 391 19.30 -0.73 -17.06
CA LEU A 391 19.86 0.53 -16.55
C LEU A 391 20.88 0.32 -15.43
N SER A 392 20.61 -0.67 -14.58
CA SER A 392 21.47 -1.04 -13.45
C SER A 392 21.34 -2.52 -13.16
N GLN A 393 22.48 -3.14 -12.83
CA GLN A 393 22.52 -4.53 -12.36
C GLN A 393 23.67 -4.67 -11.37
N THR A 394 23.39 -5.25 -10.20
CA THR A 394 24.37 -5.63 -9.20
C THR A 394 24.27 -7.10 -8.83
N GLY A 395 25.31 -7.64 -8.23
CA GLY A 395 25.37 -9.06 -7.89
C GLY A 395 25.60 -9.98 -9.10
N PRO A 396 25.56 -11.32 -8.89
CA PRO A 396 25.76 -12.29 -9.96
C PRO A 396 24.66 -12.18 -11.01
N GLN A 397 24.96 -12.64 -12.22
CA GLN A 397 23.94 -12.74 -13.27
C GLN A 397 22.83 -13.66 -12.77
N SER A 398 21.60 -13.15 -12.74
CA SER A 398 20.43 -13.81 -12.19
C SER A 398 19.25 -13.73 -13.14
N GLU A 399 18.20 -14.43 -12.79
CA GLU A 399 16.92 -14.44 -13.51
C GLU A 399 16.04 -13.21 -13.21
N ARG A 400 16.52 -12.23 -12.42
CA ARG A 400 15.73 -11.04 -12.01
C ARG A 400 15.09 -10.30 -13.17
N LEU A 401 15.77 -10.18 -14.32
CA LEU A 401 15.19 -9.57 -15.51
C LEU A 401 13.98 -10.37 -16.03
N GLU A 402 14.09 -11.69 -16.07
CA GLU A 402 12.97 -12.56 -16.47
C GLU A 402 11.82 -12.46 -15.48
N TRP A 403 12.10 -12.45 -14.17
CA TRP A 403 11.06 -12.29 -13.15
C TRP A 403 10.32 -10.96 -13.28
N GLY A 404 11.03 -9.85 -13.50
CA GLY A 404 10.40 -8.56 -13.71
C GLY A 404 9.49 -8.51 -14.92
N LYS A 405 9.94 -9.07 -16.05
CA LYS A 405 9.14 -9.23 -17.26
C LYS A 405 7.94 -10.15 -17.05
N ALA A 406 8.13 -11.25 -16.30
CA ALA A 406 7.09 -12.23 -15.95
C ALA A 406 6.11 -11.71 -14.88
N MET A 407 6.41 -10.62 -14.19
CA MET A 407 5.46 -9.86 -13.37
C MET A 407 4.70 -8.83 -14.21
N LEU A 408 5.39 -8.08 -15.07
CA LEU A 408 4.81 -6.96 -15.81
C LEU A 408 3.84 -7.43 -16.91
N GLN A 409 4.23 -8.38 -17.77
CA GLN A 409 3.39 -8.85 -18.88
C GLN A 409 2.06 -9.42 -18.38
N PRO A 410 2.01 -10.39 -17.43
CA PRO A 410 0.74 -10.90 -16.91
C PRO A 410 -0.12 -9.84 -16.24
N THR A 411 0.48 -8.84 -15.58
CA THR A 411 -0.27 -7.72 -14.98
C THR A 411 -1.07 -6.95 -16.03
N TYR A 412 -0.44 -6.60 -17.15
CA TYR A 412 -1.12 -5.88 -18.23
C TYR A 412 -2.11 -6.75 -19.00
N GLU A 413 -1.81 -8.02 -19.23
CA GLU A 413 -2.78 -8.95 -19.79
C GLU A 413 -4.01 -9.14 -18.90
N ASP A 414 -3.81 -9.20 -17.58
CA ASP A 414 -4.91 -9.28 -16.61
C ASP A 414 -5.79 -8.03 -16.65
N ILE A 415 -5.17 -6.83 -16.71
CA ILE A 415 -5.91 -5.58 -16.92
C ILE A 415 -6.70 -5.62 -18.24
N GLY A 416 -6.13 -6.16 -19.30
CA GLY A 416 -6.81 -6.34 -20.59
C GLY A 416 -8.07 -7.22 -20.47
N ARG A 417 -7.98 -8.32 -19.71
CA ARG A 417 -9.10 -9.26 -19.50
C ARG A 417 -10.19 -8.74 -18.58
N ARG A 418 -9.86 -7.92 -17.59
CA ARG A 418 -10.85 -7.28 -16.69
C ARG A 418 -11.66 -6.25 -17.46
#